data_07c06c1fc8ee6cfb52915fb1f6dc2896
#
_entry.id   07c06c1fc8ee6cfb52915fb1f6dc2896
#
_cell.length_a   1.000
_cell.length_b   1.000
_cell.length_c   1.000
_cell.angle_alpha   90.00
_cell.angle_beta   90.00
_cell.angle_gamma   90.00
#
_symmetry.space_group_name_H-M   'P 1'
#
loop_
_entity.id
_entity.type
_entity.pdbx_description
1 polymer ?
#
loop_
_entity_poly.entity_id
_entity_poly.type
_entity_poly.pdbx_seq_one_letter_code
_entity_poly.pdbx_strand_id
1 'polypeptide(L)'
;MSIAIVNIGDSVVGDREGGVLEGDALVLRDGLIAWIGNTDEVCSDEHDQVVDVNGATVVPGLIDSHVHSTFGDYTPRQNTIGFLESYLHGGTTSVISASEVHVPGRPTDAA
;
A
#
# COMPACT_ATOMS: atom_id res chain seq x y z
N MET A 1 -0.84 3.77 -17.42
CA MET A 1 -1.98 3.06 -16.80
C MET A 1 -2.76 4.06 -15.95
N SER A 2 -4.09 4.14 -16.15
CA SER A 2 -4.97 5.06 -15.42
C SER A 2 -6.08 4.28 -14.72
N ILE A 3 -6.27 4.53 -13.42
CA ILE A 3 -7.31 3.89 -12.60
C ILE A 3 -8.11 5.00 -11.92
N ALA A 4 -9.44 4.96 -12.04
CA ALA A 4 -10.33 5.79 -11.26
C ALA A 4 -10.90 4.99 -10.09
N ILE A 5 -10.91 5.59 -8.90
CA ILE A 5 -11.57 5.07 -7.70
C ILE A 5 -12.73 6.02 -7.43
N VAL A 6 -13.95 5.51 -7.37
CA VAL A 6 -15.18 6.30 -7.29
C VAL A 6 -16.07 5.85 -6.13
N ASN A 7 -17.04 6.70 -5.78
CA ASN A 7 -17.96 6.49 -4.67
C ASN A 7 -17.24 6.26 -3.33
N ILE A 8 -16.22 7.07 -3.06
CA ILE A 8 -15.46 7.04 -1.81
C ILE A 8 -16.30 7.70 -0.70
N GLY A 9 -16.42 7.06 0.47
CA GLY A 9 -17.07 7.65 1.64
C GLY A 9 -16.23 8.78 2.24
N ASP A 10 -15.00 8.46 2.61
CA ASP A 10 -14.01 9.43 3.13
C ASP A 10 -12.65 9.14 2.51
N SER A 11 -11.89 10.17 2.16
CA SER A 11 -10.48 10.07 1.75
C SER A 11 -9.60 10.73 2.81
N VAL A 12 -8.81 9.93 3.53
CA VAL A 12 -7.93 10.44 4.58
C VAL A 12 -6.54 10.74 4.03
N VAL A 13 -6.04 11.94 4.29
CA VAL A 13 -4.65 12.31 3.98
C VAL A 13 -3.72 11.66 5.00
N GLY A 14 -2.57 11.16 4.55
CA GLY A 14 -1.61 10.48 5.43
C GLY A 14 -0.80 11.41 6.33
N ASP A 15 -1.07 12.70 6.34
CA ASP A 15 -0.39 13.64 7.20
C ASP A 15 -1.30 14.10 8.36
N ARG A 16 -0.66 14.58 9.43
CA ARG A 16 -1.34 14.92 10.69
C ARG A 16 -2.28 16.14 10.56
N GLU A 17 -2.03 17.03 9.62
CA GLU A 17 -2.74 18.30 9.44
C GLU A 17 -3.72 18.26 8.27
N GLY A 18 -3.57 17.26 7.35
CA GLY A 18 -4.32 17.18 6.11
C GLY A 18 -5.78 16.73 6.25
N GLY A 19 -6.12 16.03 7.33
CA GLY A 19 -7.50 15.64 7.60
C GLY A 19 -8.13 14.72 6.53
N VAL A 20 -9.35 15.07 6.14
CA VAL A 20 -10.13 14.38 5.10
C VAL A 20 -10.15 15.26 3.85
N LEU A 21 -9.92 14.67 2.69
CA LEU A 21 -9.99 15.36 1.39
C LEU A 21 -11.45 15.63 1.00
N GLU A 22 -11.68 16.76 0.36
CA GLU A 22 -12.95 17.04 -0.28
C GLU A 22 -13.04 16.25 -1.60
N GLY A 23 -14.24 15.69 -1.88
CA GLY A 23 -14.50 14.86 -3.05
C GLY A 23 -14.59 13.37 -2.73
N ASP A 24 -15.25 12.62 -3.63
CA ASP A 24 -15.53 11.19 -3.49
C ASP A 24 -14.91 10.35 -4.61
N ALA A 25 -13.93 10.92 -5.34
CA ALA A 25 -13.19 10.20 -6.38
C ALA A 25 -11.71 10.57 -6.44
N LEU A 26 -10.89 9.59 -6.83
CA LEU A 26 -9.46 9.71 -7.07
C LEU A 26 -9.11 9.13 -8.44
N VAL A 27 -8.21 9.78 -9.18
CA VAL A 27 -7.61 9.21 -10.38
C VAL A 27 -6.13 8.98 -10.15
N LEU A 28 -5.71 7.74 -10.36
CA LEU A 28 -4.33 7.30 -10.33
C LEU A 28 -3.80 7.20 -11.74
N ARG A 29 -2.63 7.77 -12.01
CA ARG A 29 -1.95 7.66 -13.30
C ARG A 29 -0.46 7.43 -13.08
N ASP A 30 0.06 6.37 -13.67
CA ASP A 30 1.47 6.02 -13.62
C ASP A 30 2.07 5.98 -12.20
N GLY A 31 1.27 5.45 -11.25
CA GLY A 31 1.68 5.29 -9.85
C GLY A 31 1.52 6.53 -8.97
N LEU A 32 0.93 7.60 -9.49
CA LEU A 32 0.69 8.83 -8.73
C LEU A 32 -0.81 9.16 -8.66
N ILE A 33 -1.22 9.87 -7.62
CA ILE A 33 -2.54 10.51 -7.57
C ILE A 33 -2.49 11.71 -8.51
N ALA A 34 -3.18 11.59 -9.64
CA ALA A 34 -3.17 12.60 -10.69
C ALA A 34 -4.30 13.61 -10.51
N TRP A 35 -5.39 13.23 -9.86
CA TRP A 35 -6.55 14.07 -9.68
C TRP A 35 -7.39 13.60 -8.48
N ILE A 36 -8.06 14.55 -7.83
CA ILE A 36 -9.02 14.35 -6.75
C ILE A 36 -10.23 15.24 -7.06
N GLY A 37 -11.43 14.71 -6.94
CA GLY A 37 -12.67 15.43 -7.19
C GLY A 37 -13.90 14.57 -6.92
N ASN A 38 -14.94 14.74 -7.72
CA ASN A 38 -16.21 14.05 -7.48
C ASN A 38 -16.46 12.95 -8.52
N THR A 39 -17.18 11.92 -8.10
CA THR A 39 -17.52 10.75 -8.94
C THR A 39 -18.26 11.15 -10.23
N ASP A 40 -19.11 12.17 -10.19
CA ASP A 40 -19.85 12.64 -11.35
C ASP A 40 -18.99 13.36 -12.41
N GLU A 41 -17.77 13.72 -12.06
CA GLU A 41 -16.77 14.31 -12.97
C GLU A 41 -15.91 13.24 -13.65
N VAL A 42 -15.99 11.97 -13.23
CA VAL A 42 -15.18 10.87 -13.76
C VAL A 42 -15.82 10.29 -15.02
N CYS A 43 -15.12 10.40 -16.15
CA CYS A 43 -15.50 9.76 -17.40
C CYS A 43 -14.89 8.34 -17.47
N SER A 44 -15.73 7.31 -17.34
CA SER A 44 -15.26 5.91 -17.28
C SER A 44 -14.44 5.49 -18.49
N ASP A 45 -14.76 6.01 -19.66
CA ASP A 45 -14.10 5.66 -20.92
C ASP A 45 -12.67 6.23 -21.05
N GLU A 46 -12.29 7.14 -20.15
CA GLU A 46 -10.94 7.75 -20.12
C GLU A 46 -9.94 6.98 -19.25
N HIS A 47 -10.38 5.91 -18.58
CA HIS A 47 -9.57 5.15 -17.64
C HIS A 47 -9.48 3.68 -18.03
N ASP A 48 -8.30 3.09 -17.81
CA ASP A 48 -8.08 1.65 -18.04
C ASP A 48 -8.91 0.78 -17.09
N GLN A 49 -9.22 1.32 -15.91
CA GLN A 49 -10.04 0.66 -14.89
C GLN A 49 -10.80 1.68 -14.04
N VAL A 50 -12.04 1.35 -13.70
CA VAL A 50 -12.84 2.09 -12.71
C VAL A 50 -13.17 1.13 -11.56
N VAL A 51 -12.88 1.54 -10.33
CA VAL A 51 -13.14 0.78 -9.11
C VAL A 51 -14.15 1.55 -8.28
N ASP A 52 -15.36 1.02 -8.18
CA ASP A 52 -16.38 1.55 -7.27
C ASP A 52 -16.18 0.95 -5.88
N VAL A 53 -15.90 1.81 -4.90
CA VAL A 53 -15.65 1.38 -3.51
C VAL A 53 -16.90 1.48 -2.63
N ASN A 54 -18.04 1.89 -3.20
CA ASN A 54 -19.37 1.85 -2.59
C ASN A 54 -19.40 2.47 -1.17
N GLY A 55 -18.83 3.64 -1.01
CA GLY A 55 -18.82 4.38 0.26
C GLY A 55 -17.73 3.96 1.25
N ALA A 56 -16.78 3.11 0.83
CA ALA A 56 -15.67 2.75 1.70
C ALA A 56 -14.72 3.94 1.93
N THR A 57 -14.08 3.97 3.09
CA THR A 57 -13.03 4.94 3.38
C THR A 57 -11.73 4.53 2.69
N VAL A 58 -11.11 5.49 2.00
CA VAL A 58 -9.79 5.32 1.38
C VAL A 58 -8.74 6.00 2.25
N VAL A 59 -7.67 5.27 2.55
CA VAL A 59 -6.54 5.73 3.35
C VAL A 59 -5.22 5.42 2.63
N PRO A 60 -4.13 6.12 2.92
CA PRO A 60 -2.80 5.71 2.48
C PRO A 60 -2.45 4.32 2.97
N GLY A 61 -1.70 3.57 2.17
CA GLY A 61 -1.19 2.28 2.59
C GLY A 61 -0.37 2.38 3.87
N LEU A 62 -0.52 1.40 4.76
CA LEU A 62 0.21 1.36 6.02
C LEU A 62 1.71 1.17 5.79
N ILE A 63 2.51 1.75 6.67
CA ILE A 63 3.98 1.62 6.67
C ILE A 63 4.38 0.88 7.94
N ASP A 64 5.02 -0.28 7.78
CA ASP A 64 5.70 -0.95 8.90
C ASP A 64 7.16 -0.49 8.95
N SER A 65 7.49 0.24 10.00
CA SER A 65 8.81 0.85 10.16
C SER A 65 9.87 -0.09 10.74
N HIS A 66 9.53 -1.32 11.10
CA HIS A 66 10.47 -2.28 11.67
C HIS A 66 10.01 -3.72 11.43
N VAL A 67 10.50 -4.34 10.37
CA VAL A 67 10.14 -5.70 10.00
C VAL A 67 11.39 -6.54 9.68
N HIS A 68 11.31 -7.84 9.95
CA HIS A 68 12.30 -8.83 9.55
C HIS A 68 11.69 -9.69 8.44
N SER A 69 11.98 -9.35 7.19
CA SER A 69 11.36 -9.97 6.01
C SER A 69 12.19 -11.08 5.36
N THR A 70 13.40 -11.32 5.86
CA THR A 70 14.30 -12.37 5.36
C THR A 70 14.26 -13.58 6.28
N PHE A 71 13.91 -14.75 5.73
CA PHE A 71 13.81 -16.00 6.46
C PHE A 71 14.95 -16.96 6.08
N GLY A 72 15.58 -17.55 7.09
CA GLY A 72 16.62 -18.56 6.89
C GLY A 72 16.05 -19.94 6.59
N ASP A 73 16.95 -20.86 6.18
CA ASP A 73 16.61 -22.24 5.79
C ASP A 73 15.93 -23.07 6.92
N TYR A 74 16.09 -22.65 8.16
CA TYR A 74 15.46 -23.31 9.32
C TYR A 74 14.03 -22.83 9.61
N THR A 75 13.47 -21.94 8.78
CA THR A 75 12.08 -21.50 8.86
C THR A 75 11.27 -22.02 7.64
N PRO A 76 11.12 -23.36 7.46
CA PRO A 76 10.61 -23.93 6.21
C PRO A 76 9.13 -23.63 5.93
N ARG A 77 8.40 -23.12 6.92
CA ARG A 77 6.99 -22.74 6.78
C ARG A 77 6.77 -21.26 6.42
N GLN A 78 7.84 -20.50 6.43
CA GLN A 78 7.81 -19.07 6.13
C GLN A 78 8.72 -18.80 4.93
N ASN A 79 8.23 -17.99 4.02
CA ASN A 79 9.02 -17.50 2.91
C ASN A 79 8.75 -16.00 2.73
N THR A 80 9.73 -15.29 2.20
CA THR A 80 9.67 -13.83 2.06
C THR A 80 8.51 -13.37 1.20
N ILE A 81 8.20 -14.08 0.11
CA ILE A 81 7.12 -13.70 -0.80
C ILE A 81 5.77 -13.80 -0.09
N GLY A 82 5.44 -14.96 0.49
CA GLY A 82 4.16 -15.14 1.18
C GLY A 82 4.01 -14.23 2.40
N PHE A 83 5.12 -13.86 3.06
CA PHE A 83 5.14 -12.89 4.13
C PHE A 83 4.75 -11.48 3.60
N LEU A 84 5.37 -11.02 2.52
CA LEU A 84 5.06 -9.72 1.92
C LEU A 84 3.65 -9.67 1.33
N GLU A 85 3.17 -10.75 0.74
CA GLU A 85 1.78 -10.87 0.29
C GLU A 85 0.79 -10.74 1.44
N SER A 86 1.09 -11.35 2.61
CA SER A 86 0.24 -11.20 3.80
C SER A 86 0.20 -9.76 4.30
N TYR A 87 1.32 -9.04 4.24
CA TYR A 87 1.38 -7.62 4.59
C TYR A 87 0.52 -6.78 3.64
N LEU A 88 0.63 -7.03 2.34
CA LEU A 88 -0.16 -6.34 1.32
C LEU A 88 -1.67 -6.58 1.54
N HIS A 89 -2.09 -7.81 1.79
CA HIS A 89 -3.47 -8.14 2.11
C HIS A 89 -3.96 -7.48 3.40
N GLY A 90 -3.06 -7.20 4.35
CA GLY A 90 -3.34 -6.44 5.56
C GLY A 90 -3.32 -4.91 5.38
N GLY A 91 -3.09 -4.41 4.15
CA GLY A 91 -3.06 -2.99 3.83
C GLY A 91 -1.68 -2.33 4.02
N THR A 92 -0.64 -3.08 4.34
CA THR A 92 0.73 -2.56 4.44
C THR A 92 1.38 -2.52 3.06
N THR A 93 1.68 -1.33 2.56
CA THR A 93 2.26 -1.11 1.23
C THR A 93 3.74 -0.78 1.25
N SER A 94 4.28 -0.47 2.42
CA SER A 94 5.69 -0.15 2.59
C SER A 94 6.25 -0.78 3.86
N VAL A 95 7.46 -1.33 3.78
CA VAL A 95 8.15 -1.91 4.92
C VAL A 95 9.59 -1.44 4.99
N ILE A 96 10.09 -1.20 6.20
CA ILE A 96 11.49 -0.91 6.46
C ILE A 96 12.08 -2.14 7.15
N SER A 97 12.92 -2.89 6.42
CA SER A 97 13.56 -4.07 6.96
C SER A 97 14.66 -3.67 7.94
N ALA A 98 14.56 -4.22 9.15
CA ALA A 98 15.59 -4.09 10.19
C ALA A 98 16.73 -5.11 10.02
N SER A 99 16.90 -5.69 8.84
CA SER A 99 17.79 -6.79 8.51
C SER A 99 17.42 -8.11 9.22
N GLU A 100 18.22 -9.14 8.99
CA GLU A 100 17.96 -10.48 9.53
C GLU A 100 19.17 -10.99 10.33
N VAL A 101 18.91 -11.40 11.56
CA VAL A 101 19.95 -11.94 12.45
C VAL A 101 20.24 -13.43 12.23
N HIS A 102 19.36 -14.12 11.49
CA HIS A 102 19.37 -15.58 11.39
C HIS A 102 19.68 -16.09 9.98
N VAL A 103 20.27 -15.27 9.13
CA VAL A 103 20.65 -15.69 7.78
C VAL A 103 21.81 -16.68 7.86
N PRO A 104 21.71 -17.86 7.22
CA PRO A 104 22.82 -18.80 7.13
C PRO A 104 24.08 -18.15 6.56
N GLY A 105 25.23 -18.42 7.15
CA GLY A 105 26.51 -17.86 6.73
C GLY A 105 26.83 -16.45 7.26
N ARG A 106 26.02 -15.92 8.17
CA ARG A 106 26.35 -14.67 8.86
C ARG A 106 27.65 -14.84 9.66
N PRO A 107 28.61 -13.89 9.56
CA PRO A 107 29.80 -13.91 10.44
C PRO A 107 29.40 -13.87 11.93
N THR A 108 30.03 -14.69 12.74
CA THR A 108 29.78 -14.77 14.18
C THR A 108 30.77 -13.95 14.99
N ASP A 109 31.78 -13.41 14.32
CA ASP A 109 32.88 -12.61 14.88
C ASP A 109 32.79 -11.17 14.31
N ALA A 110 33.13 -10.22 15.14
CA ALA A 110 33.27 -8.84 14.72
C ALA A 110 34.51 -8.71 13.82
N ALA A 111 34.30 -8.30 12.57
CA ALA A 111 35.37 -7.96 11.64
C ALA A 111 35.87 -6.54 11.92
#